data_abec0f1561af32a009ac149b17bfd617
#
_entry.id   abec0f1561af32a009ac149b17bfd617
#
_cell.length_a   1.000
_cell.length_b   1.000
_cell.length_c   1.000
_cell.angle_alpha   90.00
_cell.angle_beta   90.00
_cell.angle_gamma   90.00
#
_symmetry.space_group_name_H-M   'P 1'
#
loop_
_entity.id
_entity.type
_entity.pdbx_description
1 polymer ?
#
loop_
_entity_poly.entity_id
_entity_poly.type
_entity_poly.pdbx_seq_one_letter_code
_entity_poly.pdbx_strand_id
1 'polypeptide(L)'
;VKVGYGCPKFFNDEEFITHYIAAGVPLHIARDYAACGCCGGRLPDYETYLAAVCNLNITAVLEMAMSDGWVHFGDGKYEKFLDTPIPAGHIQNMDDLMDNLEAAFTFFVRHIMKRTGTLEQSNALKLACPFTSALSEAGRINMKDLHQPCDKDYGLYIDNGAVNVI
;
A
#
# COMPACT_ATOMS: atom_id res chain seq x y z
N VAL A 1 12.70 -26.49 6.41
CA VAL A 1 12.55 -25.76 5.14
C VAL A 1 13.46 -26.39 4.11
N LYS A 2 12.92 -26.89 3.00
CA LYS A 2 13.76 -27.40 1.90
C LYS A 2 14.32 -26.23 1.11
N VAL A 3 15.63 -26.25 0.90
CA VAL A 3 16.33 -25.25 0.08
C VAL A 3 15.71 -25.24 -1.33
N GLY A 4 15.30 -24.07 -1.79
CA GLY A 4 14.77 -23.84 -3.13
C GLY A 4 13.23 -23.82 -3.25
N TYR A 5 12.46 -24.18 -2.22
CA TYR A 5 11.00 -24.19 -2.31
C TYR A 5 10.29 -23.02 -1.62
N GLY A 6 10.99 -22.25 -0.80
CA GLY A 6 10.41 -21.08 -0.09
C GLY A 6 9.19 -21.39 0.79
N CYS A 7 8.94 -22.65 1.11
CA CYS A 7 7.82 -23.10 1.94
C CYS A 7 8.32 -24.07 3.03
N PRO A 8 7.72 -24.00 4.25
CA PRO A 8 6.72 -23.04 4.69
C PRO A 8 7.31 -21.62 4.83
N LYS A 9 6.46 -20.61 4.70
CA LYS A 9 6.81 -19.23 5.05
C LYS A 9 6.57 -19.02 6.54
N PHE A 10 7.45 -18.27 7.16
CA PHE A 10 7.33 -17.89 8.55
C PHE A 10 6.96 -16.40 8.63
N PHE A 11 5.99 -16.08 9.47
CA PHE A 11 5.58 -14.71 9.73
C PHE A 11 6.00 -14.33 11.15
N ASN A 12 6.34 -13.07 11.34
CA ASN A 12 6.66 -12.55 12.66
C ASN A 12 5.39 -12.01 13.31
N ASP A 13 4.79 -12.81 14.18
CA ASP A 13 3.54 -12.46 14.89
C ASP A 13 3.68 -11.18 15.69
N GLU A 14 4.81 -10.95 16.36
CA GLU A 14 5.03 -9.75 17.16
C GLU A 14 4.97 -8.49 16.29
N GLU A 15 5.54 -8.54 15.10
CA GLU A 15 5.55 -7.40 14.18
C GLU A 15 4.14 -7.09 13.68
N PHE A 16 3.40 -8.08 13.19
CA PHE A 16 2.03 -7.88 12.74
C PHE A 16 1.10 -7.39 13.85
N ILE A 17 1.14 -8.04 15.01
CA ILE A 17 0.31 -7.68 16.15
C ILE A 17 0.64 -6.26 16.61
N THR A 18 1.92 -5.90 16.70
CA THR A 18 2.35 -4.55 17.10
C THR A 18 1.86 -3.48 16.12
N HIS A 19 1.93 -3.74 14.81
CA HIS A 19 1.42 -2.81 13.79
C HIS A 19 -0.09 -2.61 13.91
N TYR A 20 -0.86 -3.68 14.09
CA TYR A 20 -2.30 -3.59 14.28
C TYR A 20 -2.67 -2.81 15.55
N ILE A 21 -1.98 -3.05 16.66
CA ILE A 21 -2.19 -2.30 17.90
C ILE A 21 -1.86 -0.82 17.71
N ALA A 22 -0.77 -0.50 17.01
CA ALA A 22 -0.39 0.87 16.70
C ALA A 22 -1.44 1.57 15.81
N ALA A 23 -2.14 0.81 14.97
CA ALA A 23 -3.27 1.30 14.17
C ALA A 23 -4.59 1.41 14.97
N GLY A 24 -4.60 1.06 16.26
CA GLY A 24 -5.76 1.15 17.13
C GLY A 24 -6.60 -0.14 17.21
N VAL A 25 -6.10 -1.24 16.67
CA VAL A 25 -6.78 -2.55 16.73
C VAL A 25 -6.68 -3.14 18.14
N PRO A 26 -7.79 -3.58 18.76
CA PRO A 26 -7.73 -4.29 20.02
C PRO A 26 -6.87 -5.55 19.94
N LEU A 27 -6.11 -5.84 21.01
CA LEU A 27 -5.16 -6.95 21.06
C LEU A 27 -5.79 -8.31 20.70
N HIS A 28 -7.02 -8.58 21.16
CA HIS A 28 -7.70 -9.85 20.87
C HIS A 28 -8.02 -10.01 19.37
N ILE A 29 -8.36 -8.92 18.67
CA ILE A 29 -8.58 -8.93 17.22
C ILE A 29 -7.23 -9.02 16.48
N ALA A 30 -6.22 -8.25 16.93
CA ALA A 30 -4.90 -8.28 16.32
C ALA A 30 -4.24 -9.67 16.36
N ARG A 31 -4.53 -10.45 17.40
CA ARG A 31 -4.01 -11.83 17.53
C ARG A 31 -4.67 -12.84 16.61
N ASP A 32 -5.86 -12.53 16.10
CA ASP A 32 -6.60 -13.40 15.18
C ASP A 32 -6.27 -13.11 13.71
N TYR A 33 -5.19 -12.37 13.46
CA TYR A 33 -4.77 -12.12 12.09
C TYR A 33 -4.45 -13.42 11.34
N ALA A 34 -4.73 -13.43 10.06
CA ALA A 34 -4.43 -14.53 9.16
C ALA A 34 -3.38 -14.11 8.12
N ALA A 35 -2.48 -15.03 7.79
CA ALA A 35 -1.54 -14.81 6.70
C ALA A 35 -2.29 -14.76 5.35
N CYS A 36 -2.04 -13.75 4.56
CA CYS A 36 -2.66 -13.56 3.26
C CYS A 36 -1.62 -13.35 2.17
N GLY A 37 -1.74 -14.12 1.10
CA GLY A 37 -0.81 -14.03 -0.03
C GLY A 37 0.61 -14.39 0.32
N CYS A 38 1.57 -13.62 -0.19
CA CYS A 38 3.00 -13.96 -0.07
C CYS A 38 3.69 -13.32 1.15
N CYS A 39 3.17 -12.23 1.70
CA CYS A 39 3.84 -11.47 2.77
C CYS A 39 2.90 -10.58 3.60
N GLY A 40 1.58 -10.70 3.44
CA GLY A 40 0.61 -9.85 4.14
C GLY A 40 -0.04 -10.55 5.33
N GLY A 41 -0.38 -9.78 6.37
CA GLY A 41 -1.36 -10.15 7.39
C GLY A 41 -2.72 -9.54 7.07
N ARG A 42 -3.79 -10.19 7.49
CA ARG A 42 -5.17 -9.71 7.36
C ARG A 42 -5.95 -9.99 8.64
N LEU A 43 -6.86 -9.09 8.96
CA LEU A 43 -7.83 -9.31 10.02
C LEU A 43 -9.12 -9.88 9.41
N PRO A 44 -9.38 -11.20 9.55
CA PRO A 44 -10.62 -11.79 9.07
C PRO A 44 -11.82 -11.01 9.61
N ASP A 45 -12.83 -10.81 8.78
CA ASP A 45 -14.07 -10.07 9.08
C ASP A 45 -13.94 -8.55 9.28
N TYR A 46 -12.73 -8.02 9.50
CA TYR A 46 -12.51 -6.58 9.77
C TYR A 46 -11.79 -5.84 8.65
N GLU A 47 -11.12 -6.55 7.76
CA GLU A 47 -10.44 -5.95 6.61
C GLU A 47 -11.10 -6.38 5.29
N THR A 48 -11.30 -5.43 4.39
CA THR A 48 -11.54 -5.76 2.99
C THR A 48 -10.23 -6.07 2.29
N TYR A 49 -10.24 -7.10 1.48
CA TYR A 49 -9.12 -7.42 0.62
C TYR A 49 -9.12 -6.49 -0.58
N LEU A 50 -8.20 -5.52 -0.56
CA LEU A 50 -7.72 -4.92 -1.79
C LEU A 50 -6.41 -5.61 -2.15
N ALA A 51 -6.39 -6.30 -3.28
CA ALA A 51 -5.14 -6.71 -3.91
C ALA A 51 -4.25 -5.48 -4.08
N ALA A 52 -2.94 -5.66 -4.26
CA ALA A 52 -1.99 -4.57 -4.42
C ALA A 52 -2.55 -3.41 -5.24
N VAL A 53 -2.76 -2.27 -4.62
CA VAL A 53 -3.33 -1.07 -5.27
C VAL A 53 -2.37 -0.47 -6.28
N CYS A 54 -1.06 -0.70 -6.09
CA CYS A 54 -0.04 -0.40 -7.08
C CYS A 54 1.25 -1.17 -6.82
N ASN A 55 2.12 -1.19 -7.81
CA ASN A 55 3.51 -1.61 -7.69
C ASN A 55 4.39 -0.37 -7.82
N LEU A 56 5.27 -0.17 -6.84
CA LEU A 56 6.28 0.88 -6.87
C LEU A 56 7.60 0.28 -7.37
N ASN A 57 8.02 0.69 -8.55
CA ASN A 57 9.31 0.28 -9.11
C ASN A 57 10.43 1.17 -8.53
N ILE A 58 11.21 0.63 -7.60
CA ILE A 58 12.32 1.34 -6.96
C ILE A 58 13.40 1.74 -7.96
N THR A 59 13.64 0.92 -8.98
CA THR A 59 14.62 1.25 -10.01
C THR A 59 14.20 2.51 -10.79
N ALA A 60 12.92 2.66 -11.10
CA ALA A 60 12.40 3.87 -11.75
C ALA A 60 12.49 5.09 -10.81
N VAL A 61 12.26 4.92 -9.51
CA VAL A 61 12.43 6.00 -8.51
C VAL A 61 13.89 6.46 -8.48
N LEU A 62 14.84 5.52 -8.46
CA LEU A 62 16.27 5.83 -8.48
C LEU A 62 16.68 6.50 -9.80
N GLU A 63 16.18 6.01 -10.92
CA GLU A 63 16.40 6.63 -12.22
C GLU A 63 15.94 8.09 -12.23
N MET A 64 14.73 8.37 -11.75
CA MET A 64 14.21 9.74 -11.62
C MET A 64 15.11 10.61 -10.75
N ALA A 65 15.58 10.10 -9.61
CA ALA A 65 16.45 10.85 -8.71
C ALA A 65 17.79 11.21 -9.36
N MET A 66 18.29 10.38 -10.27
CA MET A 66 19.58 10.55 -10.93
C MET A 66 19.53 11.24 -12.30
N SER A 67 18.33 11.45 -12.85
CA SER A 67 18.14 11.93 -14.24
C SER A 67 17.18 13.13 -14.33
N ASP A 68 17.22 14.04 -13.37
CA ASP A 68 16.35 15.25 -13.36
C ASP A 68 14.86 14.94 -13.49
N GLY A 69 14.42 13.82 -12.90
CA GLY A 69 13.03 13.38 -12.93
C GLY A 69 12.59 12.67 -14.21
N TRP A 70 13.51 12.31 -15.07
CA TRP A 70 13.22 11.52 -16.27
C TRP A 70 13.21 10.02 -15.98
N VAL A 71 12.34 9.29 -16.68
CA VAL A 71 12.28 7.82 -16.68
C VAL A 71 12.33 7.32 -18.11
N HIS A 72 13.12 6.27 -18.32
CA HIS A 72 13.20 5.58 -19.60
C HIS A 72 12.21 4.41 -19.64
N PHE A 73 11.33 4.42 -20.62
CA PHE A 73 10.47 3.29 -20.95
C PHE A 73 11.13 2.39 -21.98
N GLY A 74 10.95 1.08 -21.83
CA GLY A 74 11.62 0.07 -22.66
C GLY A 74 11.37 0.16 -24.17
N ASP A 75 10.48 1.05 -24.61
CA ASP A 75 10.21 1.36 -26.03
C ASP A 75 11.06 2.54 -26.58
N GLY A 76 12.03 2.98 -25.80
CA GLY A 76 12.91 4.13 -26.17
C GLY A 76 12.31 5.49 -25.87
N LYS A 77 11.16 5.56 -25.22
CA LYS A 77 10.57 6.83 -24.78
C LYS A 77 11.12 7.26 -23.43
N TYR A 78 11.27 8.56 -23.30
CA TYR A 78 11.61 9.23 -22.05
C TYR A 78 10.47 10.16 -21.68
N GLU A 79 10.11 10.16 -20.41
CA GLU A 79 9.09 11.07 -19.87
C GLU A 79 9.60 11.70 -18.59
N LYS A 80 9.40 13.00 -18.44
CA LYS A 80 9.75 13.75 -17.25
C LYS A 80 8.55 13.84 -16.33
N PHE A 81 8.71 13.40 -15.10
CA PHE A 81 7.63 13.36 -14.09
C PHE A 81 7.73 14.45 -13.03
N LEU A 82 8.94 14.88 -12.69
CA LEU A 82 9.17 15.92 -11.69
C LEU A 82 10.46 16.69 -11.99
N ASP A 83 10.62 17.82 -11.32
CA ASP A 83 11.91 18.51 -11.22
C ASP A 83 12.58 18.09 -9.90
N THR A 84 13.80 17.56 -9.99
CA THR A 84 14.56 17.17 -8.80
C THR A 84 15.14 18.40 -8.11
N PRO A 85 15.27 18.39 -6.78
CA PRO A 85 15.91 19.50 -6.03
C PRO A 85 17.33 19.82 -6.52
N ILE A 86 18.08 18.78 -6.84
CA ILE A 86 19.47 18.89 -7.30
C ILE A 86 19.54 18.32 -8.71
N PRO A 87 19.96 19.13 -9.73
CA PRO A 87 20.13 18.63 -11.09
C PRO A 87 21.15 17.46 -11.15
N ALA A 88 20.90 16.50 -12.04
CA ALA A 88 21.70 15.26 -12.14
C ALA A 88 23.20 15.53 -12.28
N GLY A 89 23.60 16.54 -13.07
CA GLY A 89 24.99 16.93 -13.24
C GLY A 89 25.65 17.62 -12.03
N HIS A 90 24.89 17.88 -10.97
CA HIS A 90 25.35 18.56 -9.75
C HIS A 90 25.28 17.66 -8.50
N ILE A 91 24.90 16.42 -8.61
CA ILE A 91 24.93 15.42 -7.52
C ILE A 91 26.40 15.11 -7.21
N GLN A 92 26.86 15.51 -6.04
CA GLN A 92 28.28 15.38 -5.64
C GLN A 92 28.51 14.39 -4.50
N ASN A 93 27.47 14.09 -3.74
CA ASN A 93 27.55 13.22 -2.57
C ASN A 93 26.24 12.43 -2.36
N MET A 94 26.24 11.58 -1.34
CA MET A 94 25.07 10.74 -1.04
C MET A 94 23.87 11.55 -0.53
N ASP A 95 24.11 12.64 0.18
CA ASP A 95 23.05 13.48 0.73
C ASP A 95 22.27 14.14 -0.41
N ASP A 96 22.96 14.66 -1.44
CA ASP A 96 22.33 15.20 -2.64
C ASP A 96 21.42 14.16 -3.34
N LEU A 97 21.89 12.91 -3.42
CA LEU A 97 21.10 11.82 -4.00
C LEU A 97 19.90 11.48 -3.13
N MET A 98 20.04 11.49 -1.81
CA MET A 98 18.95 11.23 -0.87
C MET A 98 17.86 12.30 -0.93
N ASP A 99 18.24 13.56 -1.08
CA ASP A 99 17.26 14.66 -1.28
C ASP A 99 16.43 14.46 -2.56
N ASN A 100 17.07 14.06 -3.65
CA ASN A 100 16.40 13.74 -4.90
C ASN A 100 15.50 12.50 -4.77
N LEU A 101 15.96 11.47 -4.06
CA LEU A 101 15.18 10.26 -3.77
C LEU A 101 13.94 10.59 -2.94
N GLU A 102 14.05 11.42 -1.92
CA GLU A 102 12.92 11.85 -1.10
C GLU A 102 11.87 12.58 -1.96
N ALA A 103 12.30 13.47 -2.86
CA ALA A 103 11.41 14.15 -3.78
C ALA A 103 10.70 13.18 -4.72
N ALA A 104 11.42 12.20 -5.28
CA ALA A 104 10.86 11.18 -6.17
C ALA A 104 9.88 10.25 -5.44
N PHE A 105 10.21 9.78 -4.24
CA PHE A 105 9.29 9.01 -3.39
C PHE A 105 8.04 9.81 -3.04
N THR A 106 8.20 11.07 -2.63
CA THR A 106 7.08 11.95 -2.30
C THR A 106 6.14 12.13 -3.48
N PHE A 107 6.67 12.30 -4.70
CA PHE A 107 5.88 12.36 -5.92
C PHE A 107 5.04 11.09 -6.10
N PHE A 108 5.66 9.91 -6.03
CA PHE A 108 4.95 8.64 -6.19
C PHE A 108 3.91 8.40 -5.11
N VAL A 109 4.24 8.64 -3.83
CA VAL A 109 3.29 8.47 -2.72
C VAL A 109 2.05 9.34 -2.93
N ARG A 110 2.21 10.61 -3.29
CA ARG A 110 1.08 11.50 -3.60
C ARG A 110 0.24 10.99 -4.78
N HIS A 111 0.89 10.45 -5.80
CA HIS A 111 0.21 9.89 -6.97
C HIS A 111 -0.59 8.64 -6.63
N ILE A 112 0.00 7.75 -5.83
CA ILE A 112 -0.65 6.54 -5.32
C ILE A 112 -1.88 6.93 -4.48
N MET A 113 -1.73 7.83 -3.51
CA MET A 113 -2.83 8.29 -2.66
C MET A 113 -3.99 8.87 -3.49
N LYS A 114 -3.68 9.71 -4.47
CA LYS A 114 -4.70 10.28 -5.36
C LYS A 114 -5.42 9.20 -6.17
N ARG A 115 -4.68 8.24 -6.72
CA ARG A 115 -5.24 7.14 -7.49
C ARG A 115 -6.11 6.23 -6.63
N THR A 116 -5.63 5.86 -5.45
CA THR A 116 -6.37 5.02 -4.49
C THR A 116 -7.67 5.70 -4.09
N GLY A 117 -7.65 6.96 -3.68
CA GLY A 117 -8.87 7.70 -3.35
C GLY A 117 -9.88 7.77 -4.50
N THR A 118 -9.42 7.87 -5.75
CA THR A 118 -10.30 7.82 -6.92
C THR A 118 -10.93 6.44 -7.10
N LEU A 119 -10.16 5.37 -6.88
CA LEU A 119 -10.66 3.99 -6.96
C LEU A 119 -11.66 3.70 -5.85
N GLU A 120 -11.38 4.11 -4.62
CA GLU A 120 -12.30 3.96 -3.48
C GLU A 120 -13.63 4.66 -3.73
N GLN A 121 -13.59 5.91 -4.20
CA GLN A 121 -14.82 6.62 -4.57
C GLN A 121 -15.59 5.91 -5.69
N SER A 122 -14.89 5.41 -6.69
CA SER A 122 -15.52 4.65 -7.78
C SER A 122 -16.16 3.36 -7.28
N ASN A 123 -15.46 2.63 -6.39
CA ASN A 123 -15.97 1.39 -5.79
C ASN A 123 -17.20 1.67 -4.93
N ALA A 124 -17.14 2.69 -4.08
CA ALA A 124 -18.30 3.09 -3.25
C ALA A 124 -19.54 3.45 -4.06
N LEU A 125 -19.37 3.99 -5.26
CA LEU A 125 -20.48 4.41 -6.12
C LEU A 125 -20.99 3.31 -7.06
N LYS A 126 -20.12 2.37 -7.48
CA LYS A 126 -20.41 1.47 -8.61
C LYS A 126 -20.34 -0.01 -8.28
N LEU A 127 -19.66 -0.38 -7.19
CA LEU A 127 -19.37 -1.77 -6.86
C LEU A 127 -19.93 -2.18 -5.50
N ALA A 128 -21.20 -1.90 -5.26
CA ALA A 128 -21.85 -2.36 -4.05
C ALA A 128 -21.79 -3.90 -3.94
N CYS A 129 -21.38 -4.39 -2.77
CA CYS A 129 -21.25 -5.82 -2.48
C CYS A 129 -22.09 -6.23 -1.24
N PRO A 130 -23.43 -6.13 -1.30
CA PRO A 130 -24.31 -6.28 -0.14
C PRO A 130 -24.18 -7.67 0.51
N PHE A 131 -23.99 -8.73 -0.26
CA PHE A 131 -23.84 -10.08 0.30
C PHE A 131 -22.54 -10.24 1.06
N THR A 132 -21.43 -9.79 0.51
CA THR A 132 -20.12 -9.81 1.21
C THR A 132 -20.17 -8.92 2.45
N SER A 133 -20.79 -7.76 2.33
CA SER A 133 -20.97 -6.82 3.47
C SER A 133 -21.78 -7.44 4.59
N ALA A 134 -22.86 -8.16 4.27
CA ALA A 134 -23.69 -8.85 5.25
C ALA A 134 -22.98 -10.05 5.93
N LEU A 135 -21.98 -10.63 5.28
CA LEU A 135 -21.20 -11.74 5.82
C LEU A 135 -20.02 -11.28 6.65
N SER A 136 -19.53 -10.05 6.48
CA SER A 136 -18.44 -9.50 7.27
C SER A 136 -18.95 -8.88 8.58
N GLU A 137 -18.18 -8.97 9.65
CA GLU A 137 -18.54 -8.34 10.92
C GLU A 137 -18.57 -6.81 10.81
N ALA A 138 -17.59 -6.23 10.13
CA ALA A 138 -17.53 -4.79 9.89
C ALA A 138 -18.77 -4.29 9.12
N GLY A 139 -19.20 -4.99 8.09
CA GLY A 139 -20.41 -4.66 7.35
C GLY A 139 -21.68 -4.75 8.17
N ARG A 140 -21.80 -5.78 9.02
CA ARG A 140 -22.96 -5.98 9.91
C ARG A 140 -23.04 -4.94 11.01
N ILE A 141 -21.92 -4.62 11.65
CA ILE A 141 -21.89 -3.61 12.73
C ILE A 141 -22.22 -2.23 12.19
N ASN A 142 -21.63 -1.86 11.08
CA ASN A 142 -21.81 -0.53 10.49
C ASN A 142 -23.09 -0.39 9.67
N MET A 143 -23.78 -1.49 9.33
CA MET A 143 -24.94 -1.51 8.43
C MET A 143 -24.66 -0.80 7.11
N LYS A 144 -23.43 -0.89 6.62
CA LYS A 144 -22.94 -0.25 5.40
C LYS A 144 -22.30 -1.26 4.48
N ASP A 145 -22.23 -0.91 3.21
CA ASP A 145 -21.44 -1.67 2.25
C ASP A 145 -19.94 -1.53 2.55
N LEU A 146 -19.18 -2.59 2.34
CA LEU A 146 -17.72 -2.63 2.59
C LEU A 146 -16.92 -1.60 1.80
N HIS A 147 -17.46 -1.11 0.68
CA HIS A 147 -16.86 -0.05 -0.12
C HIS A 147 -17.27 1.36 0.32
N GLN A 148 -18.11 1.49 1.34
CA GLN A 148 -18.50 2.80 1.87
C GLN A 148 -17.61 3.20 3.04
N PRO A 149 -17.31 4.50 3.20
CA PRO A 149 -16.54 4.98 4.35
C PRO A 149 -17.20 4.56 5.66
N CYS A 150 -16.42 3.98 6.57
CA CYS A 150 -16.86 3.64 7.92
C CYS A 150 -16.46 4.74 8.89
N ASP A 151 -17.36 5.05 9.83
CA ASP A 151 -17.01 5.88 10.96
C ASP A 151 -16.08 5.08 11.89
N LYS A 152 -14.99 5.71 12.32
CA LYS A 152 -13.96 5.09 13.16
C LYS A 152 -14.48 4.57 14.51
N ASP A 153 -15.66 4.98 14.92
CA ASP A 153 -16.22 4.68 16.24
C ASP A 153 -16.93 3.32 16.33
N TYR A 154 -17.14 2.61 15.22
CA TYR A 154 -17.93 1.38 15.16
C TYR A 154 -17.19 0.15 14.64
N GLY A 155 -15.99 -0.03 15.08
CA GLY A 155 -15.25 -1.22 14.69
C GLY A 155 -14.25 -0.95 13.58
N LEU A 156 -13.20 -1.67 13.67
CA LEU A 156 -12.03 -1.59 12.83
C LEU A 156 -12.37 -1.98 11.41
N TYR A 157 -12.58 -0.98 10.62
CA TYR A 157 -12.48 -1.12 9.19
C TYR A 157 -11.14 -0.57 8.77
N ILE A 158 -10.23 -1.43 8.41
CA ILE A 158 -8.95 -1.05 7.81
C ILE A 158 -9.02 -1.42 6.35
N ASP A 159 -9.11 -0.40 5.51
CA ASP A 159 -8.88 -0.58 4.09
C ASP A 159 -7.36 -0.63 3.87
N ASN A 160 -6.85 -1.83 3.76
CA ASN A 160 -5.42 -2.07 3.65
C ASN A 160 -5.02 -2.25 2.20
N GLY A 161 -4.79 -1.13 1.54
CA GLY A 161 -4.18 -1.11 0.23
C GLY A 161 -2.69 -1.46 0.30
N ALA A 162 -2.31 -2.63 -0.15
CA ALA A 162 -0.91 -3.00 -0.24
C ALA A 162 -0.23 -2.31 -1.42
N VAL A 163 0.88 -1.63 -1.16
CA VAL A 163 1.82 -1.17 -2.18
C VAL A 163 2.96 -2.16 -2.26
N ASN A 164 3.08 -2.87 -3.38
CA ASN A 164 4.23 -3.73 -3.62
C ASN A 164 5.42 -2.89 -4.06
N VAL A 165 6.55 -3.14 -3.44
CA VAL A 165 7.85 -2.60 -3.85
C VAL A 165 8.56 -3.66 -4.68
N ILE A 166 8.94 -3.35 -5.90
CA ILE A 166 9.61 -4.22 -6.85
C ILE A 166 10.83 -3.54 -7.48
#